data_b6dc846646f01e68818a1535624c8fe9
#
_entry.id   b6dc846646f01e68818a1535624c8fe9
#
_cell.length_a   1.000
_cell.length_b   1.000
_cell.length_c   1.000
_cell.angle_alpha   90.00
_cell.angle_beta   90.00
_cell.angle_gamma   90.00
#
_symmetry.space_group_name_H-M   'P 1'
#
loop_
_entity.id
_entity.type
_entity.pdbx_description
1 polymer ?
#
loop_
_entity_poly.entity_id
_entity_poly.type
_entity_poly.pdbx_seq_one_letter_code
_entity_poly.pdbx_strand_id
1 'polypeptide(L)'
;MKRVLSFALSLVMLMSITGGLGLTAYAGDTYYETEDNDNYSSADYVPVNSTIYGVCLDGYDEDWYKFTLSSPAKVNVQFSFDRADANGYWYVCLYMYNGNGDYTKLDYEDIYVYDGNYTFSSLGLPTGTYFIRVSGYNSACDRQYSVTPKCTYVSNWETELNDEYTSADPLSMGATRYGVNTTGYDDDWYKFTLNSSSSISVTFTHNKSSANGYWYICVFKYAGSGECTKVTYEDVYVSDGNYTFPTQGLSAGTYFVRVCGYNSACGRQYGVTVNYSVGKPGKFRVSSRGSNSLKLAWNKPAGATGYQLQRKSGNSYKALATVKGTSYTHKSLSAGAGYTYRVRAYRTVGGKNYYSGWAYMTAYTKPATPNLTGLRATKSGHKIKATWKKVGGSASGYQIYWAKDKNFKKVVSKTNVSGQKKTSYTGKNFTKGKRYYVKVRAYKTVNGNKIYGAWSNVRNVKAK
;
A
#
# COMPACT_ATOMS: atom_id res chain seq x y z
N MET A 1 -31.67 49.39 34.91
CA MET A 1 -32.94 48.67 34.86
C MET A 1 -33.55 48.78 33.46
N LYS A 2 -33.25 47.82 32.60
CA LYS A 2 -34.09 47.58 31.42
C LYS A 2 -34.15 46.05 31.26
N ARG A 3 -35.24 45.47 31.65
CA ARG A 3 -35.58 44.06 31.46
C ARG A 3 -35.83 43.83 29.97
N VAL A 4 -35.14 42.95 29.36
CA VAL A 4 -35.48 42.38 28.05
C VAL A 4 -36.31 41.13 28.32
N LEU A 5 -37.53 41.12 27.84
CA LEU A 5 -38.47 40.00 27.92
C LEU A 5 -37.94 38.84 27.06
N SER A 6 -37.64 37.74 27.71
CA SER A 6 -37.45 36.44 27.07
C SER A 6 -38.83 35.82 26.80
N PHE A 7 -39.17 35.53 25.54
CA PHE A 7 -40.29 34.68 25.18
C PHE A 7 -39.79 33.24 25.07
N ALA A 8 -40.01 32.49 26.13
CA ALA A 8 -39.86 31.06 26.11
C ALA A 8 -41.11 30.42 25.50
N LEU A 9 -40.96 29.74 24.36
CA LEU A 9 -41.96 28.80 23.88
C LEU A 9 -41.37 27.38 23.99
N SER A 10 -41.57 26.78 25.16
CA SER A 10 -41.25 25.39 25.41
C SER A 10 -42.37 24.50 24.87
N LEU A 11 -42.11 23.78 23.78
CA LEU A 11 -42.91 22.63 23.33
C LEU A 11 -42.29 21.35 23.79
N VAL A 12 -42.77 20.82 24.92
CA VAL A 12 -42.42 19.48 25.40
C VAL A 12 -43.17 18.46 24.55
N MET A 13 -42.45 17.69 23.73
CA MET A 13 -42.99 16.48 23.11
C MET A 13 -42.35 15.26 23.75
N LEU A 14 -43.10 14.61 24.67
CA LEU A 14 -42.83 13.25 25.11
C LEU A 14 -43.05 12.30 23.93
N MET A 15 -42.02 11.62 23.44
CA MET A 15 -42.19 10.44 22.60
C MET A 15 -41.62 9.19 23.33
N SER A 16 -42.56 8.31 23.60
CA SER A 16 -42.35 6.95 24.10
C SER A 16 -41.50 6.15 23.13
N ILE A 17 -40.50 5.43 23.70
CA ILE A 17 -39.58 4.55 23.00
C ILE A 17 -40.27 3.23 22.68
N THR A 18 -40.39 2.87 21.42
CA THR A 18 -40.42 1.49 20.97
C THR A 18 -39.61 1.34 19.68
N GLY A 19 -38.54 0.56 19.78
CA GLY A 19 -38.02 -0.28 18.68
C GLY A 19 -37.36 0.35 17.49
N GLY A 20 -36.02 0.27 17.47
CA GLY A 20 -35.22 -0.09 16.30
C GLY A 20 -35.09 0.89 15.13
N LEU A 21 -33.80 1.17 14.82
CA LEU A 21 -33.30 1.52 13.48
C LEU A 21 -33.02 2.99 13.15
N GLY A 22 -31.80 3.20 12.69
CA GLY A 22 -31.44 4.24 11.72
C GLY A 22 -31.31 5.65 12.30
N LEU A 23 -30.12 5.93 12.83
CA LEU A 23 -29.70 7.32 13.10
C LEU A 23 -29.56 8.08 11.78
N THR A 24 -30.64 8.73 11.35
CA THR A 24 -30.55 9.84 10.40
C THR A 24 -29.86 11.00 11.10
N ALA A 25 -28.74 11.46 10.53
CA ALA A 25 -28.14 12.73 10.95
C ALA A 25 -29.14 13.86 10.69
N TYR A 26 -29.72 14.42 11.74
CA TYR A 26 -30.49 15.64 11.66
C TYR A 26 -29.55 16.82 11.37
N ALA A 27 -29.83 17.62 10.37
CA ALA A 27 -29.23 18.93 10.16
C ALA A 27 -29.61 19.82 11.36
N GLY A 28 -28.58 20.41 12.00
CA GLY A 28 -28.59 20.93 13.33
C GLY A 28 -29.71 21.92 13.71
N ASP A 29 -30.35 21.63 14.82
CA ASP A 29 -31.20 22.59 15.51
C ASP A 29 -30.35 23.71 16.14
N THR A 30 -30.95 24.87 16.32
CA THR A 30 -30.35 26.06 16.96
C THR A 30 -30.80 26.12 18.41
N TYR A 31 -29.84 26.25 19.32
CA TYR A 31 -30.04 26.38 20.76
C TYR A 31 -29.53 27.75 21.24
N TYR A 32 -29.99 28.20 22.37
CA TYR A 32 -29.48 29.37 23.08
C TYR A 32 -29.16 28.94 24.51
N GLU A 33 -28.07 29.49 25.04
CA GLU A 33 -27.68 29.21 26.43
C GLU A 33 -28.72 29.66 27.43
N THR A 34 -28.64 29.10 28.61
CA THR A 34 -29.47 29.39 29.76
C THR A 34 -28.59 29.70 30.96
N GLU A 35 -28.59 30.94 31.44
CA GLU A 35 -27.85 31.31 32.64
C GLU A 35 -28.48 30.73 33.93
N ASP A 36 -27.76 30.33 35.01
CA ASP A 36 -26.28 30.35 35.16
C ASP A 36 -25.67 29.00 34.72
N ASN A 37 -24.87 28.93 33.62
CA ASN A 37 -24.19 27.72 33.14
C ASN A 37 -22.68 27.74 33.46
N ASP A 38 -22.25 28.47 34.48
CA ASP A 38 -20.87 28.75 34.93
C ASP A 38 -20.02 27.53 35.33
N ASN A 39 -20.60 26.34 35.34
CA ASN A 39 -19.85 25.15 35.70
C ASN A 39 -20.39 23.89 35.01
N TYR A 40 -19.59 22.80 35.00
CA TYR A 40 -19.94 21.54 34.33
C TYR A 40 -21.25 20.91 34.81
N SER A 41 -21.69 21.18 36.07
CA SER A 41 -22.94 20.62 36.64
C SER A 41 -24.18 21.36 36.17
N SER A 42 -24.06 22.61 35.80
CA SER A 42 -25.12 23.46 35.21
C SER A 42 -24.99 23.61 33.68
N ALA A 43 -24.04 22.91 33.07
CA ALA A 43 -23.75 23.01 31.63
C ALA A 43 -24.97 22.75 30.74
N ASP A 44 -25.21 23.64 29.79
CA ASP A 44 -26.27 23.50 28.79
C ASP A 44 -26.01 22.30 27.86
N TYR A 45 -27.04 21.51 27.58
CA TYR A 45 -26.93 20.38 26.68
C TYR A 45 -27.07 20.82 25.23
N VAL A 46 -26.05 20.51 24.41
CA VAL A 46 -26.08 20.72 22.96
C VAL A 46 -25.90 19.36 22.23
N PRO A 47 -26.88 18.91 21.46
CA PRO A 47 -26.73 17.70 20.67
C PRO A 47 -25.57 17.83 19.65
N VAL A 48 -24.86 16.75 19.38
CA VAL A 48 -23.84 16.73 18.33
C VAL A 48 -24.42 17.19 16.99
N ASN A 49 -23.67 17.96 16.23
CA ASN A 49 -24.05 18.58 14.96
C ASN A 49 -25.13 19.70 15.09
N SER A 50 -25.50 20.11 16.30
CA SER A 50 -26.35 21.25 16.55
C SER A 50 -25.53 22.44 17.03
N THR A 51 -26.06 23.66 16.87
CA THR A 51 -25.38 24.90 17.23
C THR A 51 -26.05 25.52 18.45
N ILE A 52 -25.24 25.93 19.45
CA ILE A 52 -25.66 26.72 20.56
C ILE A 52 -25.06 28.12 20.48
N TYR A 53 -25.84 29.16 20.79
CA TYR A 53 -25.41 30.55 20.84
C TYR A 53 -25.27 30.98 22.29
N GLY A 54 -24.19 31.70 22.60
CA GLY A 54 -23.86 32.20 23.91
C GLY A 54 -23.27 33.61 23.90
N VAL A 55 -23.16 34.19 25.09
CA VAL A 55 -22.56 35.51 25.34
C VAL A 55 -21.92 35.53 26.72
N CYS A 56 -20.60 35.52 26.80
CA CYS A 56 -19.94 35.80 28.08
C CYS A 56 -20.21 37.27 28.52
N LEU A 57 -20.90 37.46 29.59
CA LEU A 57 -21.35 38.81 30.05
C LEU A 57 -20.18 39.64 30.62
N ASP A 58 -19.21 39.00 31.29
CA ASP A 58 -18.01 39.64 31.79
C ASP A 58 -16.81 38.66 31.81
N GLY A 59 -15.66 39.10 32.35
CA GLY A 59 -14.43 38.28 32.38
C GLY A 59 -14.42 37.16 33.43
N TYR A 60 -15.47 36.98 34.20
CA TYR A 60 -15.66 35.91 35.19
C TYR A 60 -16.75 34.93 34.79
N ASP A 61 -17.48 35.22 33.72
CA ASP A 61 -18.54 34.43 33.15
C ASP A 61 -17.93 33.30 32.31
N GLU A 62 -18.27 32.07 32.68
CA GLU A 62 -17.80 30.84 32.03
C GLU A 62 -18.97 30.03 31.50
N ASP A 63 -19.15 30.02 30.21
CA ASP A 63 -20.24 29.27 29.58
C ASP A 63 -19.82 27.79 29.37
N TRP A 64 -20.53 26.88 30.02
CA TRP A 64 -20.30 25.45 29.91
C TRP A 64 -21.38 24.76 29.09
N TYR A 65 -20.95 24.02 28.06
CA TYR A 65 -21.81 23.25 27.18
C TYR A 65 -21.49 21.77 27.25
N LYS A 66 -22.51 20.90 27.30
CA LYS A 66 -22.37 19.45 27.40
C LYS A 66 -22.90 18.74 26.17
N PHE A 67 -22.14 17.81 25.61
CA PHE A 67 -22.61 16.85 24.60
C PHE A 67 -22.26 15.43 24.97
N THR A 68 -22.89 14.44 24.32
CA THR A 68 -22.64 13.01 24.56
C THR A 68 -22.44 12.29 23.27
N LEU A 69 -21.51 11.28 23.29
CA LEU A 69 -21.28 10.35 22.21
C LEU A 69 -21.78 8.96 22.62
N SER A 70 -22.70 8.39 21.86
CA SER A 70 -23.22 7.03 22.04
C SER A 70 -22.32 5.95 21.46
N SER A 71 -21.36 6.30 20.63
CA SER A 71 -20.29 5.44 20.08
C SER A 71 -19.07 6.28 19.71
N PRO A 72 -17.88 5.69 19.56
CA PRO A 72 -16.66 6.42 19.18
C PRO A 72 -16.85 7.19 17.89
N ALA A 73 -16.34 8.42 17.85
CA ALA A 73 -16.56 9.35 16.74
C ALA A 73 -15.37 10.29 16.54
N LYS A 74 -15.20 10.74 15.30
CA LYS A 74 -14.38 11.91 14.98
C LYS A 74 -15.18 13.17 15.32
N VAL A 75 -14.62 14.01 16.18
CA VAL A 75 -15.26 15.25 16.63
C VAL A 75 -14.35 16.43 16.38
N ASN A 76 -14.90 17.54 15.97
CA ASN A 76 -14.28 18.87 16.08
C ASN A 76 -15.27 19.88 16.62
N VAL A 77 -14.78 20.92 17.27
CA VAL A 77 -15.58 22.05 17.74
C VAL A 77 -15.44 23.18 16.72
N GLN A 78 -16.59 23.66 16.21
CA GLN A 78 -16.65 24.89 15.41
C GLN A 78 -17.06 26.02 16.29
N PHE A 79 -16.29 27.10 16.32
CA PHE A 79 -16.54 28.33 17.05
C PHE A 79 -16.74 29.48 16.06
N SER A 80 -17.85 30.17 16.12
CA SER A 80 -18.18 31.21 15.15
C SER A 80 -18.72 32.49 15.86
N PHE A 81 -18.33 33.65 15.35
CA PHE A 81 -18.72 34.95 15.86
C PHE A 81 -18.52 36.03 14.79
N ASP A 82 -19.11 37.22 15.03
CA ASP A 82 -18.89 38.36 14.16
C ASP A 82 -17.53 39.00 14.43
N ARG A 83 -16.67 38.96 13.45
CA ARG A 83 -15.31 39.53 13.49
C ARG A 83 -15.37 41.04 13.71
N ALA A 84 -14.48 41.57 14.55
CA ALA A 84 -14.30 42.99 14.76
C ALA A 84 -12.83 43.36 14.98
N ASP A 85 -12.45 44.56 14.64
CA ASP A 85 -11.14 45.15 14.94
C ASP A 85 -11.14 45.65 16.40
N ALA A 86 -11.01 44.70 17.33
CA ALA A 86 -11.13 44.97 18.77
C ALA A 86 -10.17 44.02 19.53
N ASN A 87 -9.65 44.51 20.68
CA ASN A 87 -8.73 43.76 21.53
C ASN A 87 -9.50 42.90 22.53
N GLY A 88 -9.68 41.63 22.21
CA GLY A 88 -10.31 40.64 23.07
C GLY A 88 -10.22 39.28 22.49
N TYR A 89 -10.46 38.24 23.29
CA TYR A 89 -10.41 36.83 22.85
C TYR A 89 -11.35 36.00 23.73
N TRP A 90 -11.73 34.84 23.17
CA TRP A 90 -12.34 33.75 23.91
C TRP A 90 -11.31 32.67 24.16
N TYR A 91 -11.26 32.16 25.38
CA TYR A 91 -10.56 30.96 25.75
C TYR A 91 -11.53 29.79 25.67
N VAL A 92 -11.39 28.93 24.66
CA VAL A 92 -12.29 27.82 24.41
C VAL A 92 -11.60 26.51 24.70
N CYS A 93 -12.17 25.65 25.54
CA CYS A 93 -11.61 24.38 25.94
C CYS A 93 -12.58 23.23 25.65
N LEU A 94 -12.04 22.10 25.22
CA LEU A 94 -12.75 20.82 25.12
C LEU A 94 -12.29 19.88 26.24
N TYR A 95 -13.24 19.29 26.98
CA TYR A 95 -12.97 18.36 28.09
C TYR A 95 -13.69 17.02 27.90
N MET A 96 -13.09 15.93 28.36
CA MET A 96 -13.71 14.63 28.55
C MET A 96 -14.07 14.47 30.05
N TYR A 97 -15.30 14.04 30.34
CA TYR A 97 -15.76 13.77 31.70
C TYR A 97 -15.31 12.37 32.15
N ASN A 98 -14.55 12.31 33.25
CA ASN A 98 -14.03 11.05 33.83
C ASN A 98 -14.99 10.45 34.89
N GLY A 99 -16.09 11.15 35.26
CA GLY A 99 -16.95 10.81 36.38
C GLY A 99 -16.56 11.50 37.69
N ASN A 100 -17.48 11.48 38.65
CA ASN A 100 -17.27 12.03 40.01
C ASN A 100 -16.83 13.52 40.08
N GLY A 101 -17.18 14.31 39.08
CA GLY A 101 -16.79 15.73 39.02
C GLY A 101 -15.39 15.99 38.49
N ASP A 102 -14.70 14.95 37.97
CA ASP A 102 -13.41 15.08 37.36
C ASP A 102 -13.51 15.10 35.83
N TYR A 103 -12.59 15.84 35.15
CA TYR A 103 -12.51 15.93 33.71
C TYR A 103 -11.08 16.15 33.22
N THR A 104 -10.77 15.60 32.03
CA THR A 104 -9.50 15.76 31.34
C THR A 104 -9.66 16.78 30.22
N LYS A 105 -8.78 17.79 30.18
CA LYS A 105 -8.72 18.74 29.05
C LYS A 105 -8.09 18.04 27.85
N LEU A 106 -8.83 18.02 26.74
CA LEU A 106 -8.40 17.38 25.48
C LEU A 106 -7.76 18.37 24.53
N ASP A 107 -8.32 19.59 24.44
CA ASP A 107 -7.86 20.63 23.51
C ASP A 107 -8.26 22.02 24.02
N TYR A 108 -7.59 23.09 23.58
CA TYR A 108 -7.96 24.46 23.89
C TYR A 108 -7.38 25.45 22.89
N GLU A 109 -8.02 26.63 22.75
CA GLU A 109 -7.53 27.71 21.90
C GLU A 109 -7.91 29.08 22.47
N ASP A 110 -7.04 30.07 22.24
CA ASP A 110 -7.27 31.48 22.39
C ASP A 110 -7.73 32.07 21.04
N ILE A 111 -9.03 32.37 20.91
CA ILE A 111 -9.63 32.81 19.65
C ILE A 111 -9.88 34.31 19.71
N TYR A 112 -9.10 35.08 19.00
CA TYR A 112 -9.16 36.54 19.05
C TYR A 112 -10.30 37.10 18.21
N VAL A 113 -10.90 38.17 18.71
CA VAL A 113 -12.04 38.84 18.06
C VAL A 113 -11.76 39.28 16.62
N TYR A 114 -10.51 39.52 16.28
CA TYR A 114 -10.07 39.89 14.92
C TYR A 114 -9.79 38.70 14.01
N ASP A 115 -9.71 37.45 14.51
CA ASP A 115 -9.40 36.27 13.71
C ASP A 115 -10.61 35.79 12.88
N GLY A 116 -11.81 35.82 13.44
CA GLY A 116 -13.02 35.26 12.86
C GLY A 116 -13.26 33.81 13.29
N ASN A 117 -14.07 33.08 12.53
CA ASN A 117 -14.46 31.72 12.85
C ASN A 117 -13.29 30.80 12.99
N TYR A 118 -13.34 29.92 13.99
CA TYR A 118 -12.29 28.90 14.24
C TYR A 118 -12.89 27.50 14.23
N THR A 119 -12.07 26.53 13.81
CA THR A 119 -12.42 25.11 13.87
C THR A 119 -11.26 24.33 14.48
N PHE A 120 -11.53 23.71 15.62
CA PHE A 120 -10.55 22.86 16.31
C PHE A 120 -10.10 21.69 15.44
N SER A 121 -8.92 21.15 15.73
CA SER A 121 -8.46 19.89 15.14
C SER A 121 -9.47 18.77 15.40
N SER A 122 -9.55 17.84 14.48
CA SER A 122 -10.47 16.71 14.65
C SER A 122 -9.86 15.65 15.57
N LEU A 123 -10.53 15.32 16.64
CA LEU A 123 -10.16 14.27 17.60
C LEU A 123 -10.98 13.01 17.40
N GLY A 124 -10.39 11.86 17.67
CA GLY A 124 -11.11 10.60 17.85
C GLY A 124 -11.55 10.46 19.31
N LEU A 125 -12.82 10.58 19.57
CA LEU A 125 -13.33 10.54 20.95
C LEU A 125 -14.10 9.24 21.22
N PRO A 126 -13.88 8.57 22.38
CA PRO A 126 -14.65 7.39 22.80
C PRO A 126 -16.11 7.75 23.12
N THR A 127 -16.92 6.72 23.39
CA THR A 127 -18.26 6.91 23.99
C THR A 127 -18.14 7.59 25.33
N GLY A 128 -18.91 8.65 25.56
CA GLY A 128 -18.81 9.38 26.84
C GLY A 128 -19.53 10.73 26.83
N THR A 129 -19.32 11.47 27.90
CA THR A 129 -19.79 12.84 28.10
C THR A 129 -18.62 13.80 27.96
N TYR A 130 -18.86 14.90 27.28
CA TYR A 130 -17.86 15.91 26.96
C TYR A 130 -18.43 17.31 27.30
N PHE A 131 -17.49 18.21 27.62
CA PHE A 131 -17.83 19.60 27.89
C PHE A 131 -17.00 20.52 27.00
N ILE A 132 -17.63 21.60 26.56
CA ILE A 132 -16.95 22.74 25.94
C ILE A 132 -17.13 23.91 26.92
N ARG A 133 -16.01 24.53 27.31
CA ARG A 133 -16.04 25.74 28.13
C ARG A 133 -15.60 26.92 27.28
N VAL A 134 -16.31 28.01 27.36
CA VAL A 134 -16.00 29.29 26.75
C VAL A 134 -15.84 30.32 27.84
N SER A 135 -14.77 31.11 27.83
CA SER A 135 -14.52 32.23 28.75
C SER A 135 -14.16 33.45 27.92
N GLY A 136 -14.88 34.56 28.05
CA GLY A 136 -14.63 35.79 27.30
C GLY A 136 -13.71 36.75 28.05
N TYR A 137 -12.79 37.42 27.33
CA TYR A 137 -11.87 38.42 27.88
C TYR A 137 -11.90 39.72 27.07
N ASN A 138 -11.92 40.85 27.80
CA ASN A 138 -11.92 42.19 27.19
C ASN A 138 -13.11 42.38 26.23
N SER A 139 -12.83 42.81 24.99
CA SER A 139 -13.92 43.09 24.00
C SER A 139 -14.60 41.83 23.46
N ALA A 140 -14.25 40.64 23.92
CA ALA A 140 -15.00 39.42 23.64
C ALA A 140 -16.25 39.32 24.55
N CYS A 141 -16.20 39.92 25.76
CA CYS A 141 -17.40 40.05 26.61
C CYS A 141 -18.50 40.82 25.90
N ASP A 142 -19.76 40.53 26.23
CA ASP A 142 -20.98 41.08 25.61
C ASP A 142 -21.13 40.83 24.09
N ARG A 143 -20.27 39.96 23.53
CA ARG A 143 -20.36 39.51 22.10
C ARG A 143 -20.97 38.16 22.00
N GLN A 144 -21.93 38.02 21.11
CA GLN A 144 -22.50 36.74 20.77
C GLN A 144 -21.49 35.89 20.01
N TYR A 145 -21.37 34.64 20.40
CA TYR A 145 -20.69 33.61 19.69
C TYR A 145 -21.59 32.39 19.49
N SER A 146 -21.12 31.40 18.76
CA SER A 146 -21.78 30.09 18.65
C SER A 146 -20.78 28.95 18.67
N VAL A 147 -21.21 27.83 19.27
CA VAL A 147 -20.44 26.60 19.37
C VAL A 147 -21.21 25.46 18.72
N THR A 148 -20.50 24.66 17.93
CA THR A 148 -21.09 23.47 17.31
C THR A 148 -20.11 22.27 17.46
N PRO A 149 -20.44 21.25 18.29
CA PRO A 149 -19.71 20.01 18.34
C PRO A 149 -20.04 19.17 17.10
N LYS A 150 -19.19 19.27 16.05
CA LYS A 150 -19.34 18.48 14.82
C LYS A 150 -18.86 17.06 15.02
N CYS A 151 -19.70 16.09 14.75
CA CYS A 151 -19.47 14.68 14.95
C CYS A 151 -19.64 13.89 13.66
N THR A 152 -18.70 12.97 13.42
CA THR A 152 -18.78 11.96 12.35
C THR A 152 -18.41 10.60 12.93
N TYR A 153 -19.35 9.66 12.93
CA TYR A 153 -19.09 8.30 13.40
C TYR A 153 -18.25 7.54 12.38
N VAL A 154 -17.02 7.16 12.78
CA VAL A 154 -16.05 6.43 11.96
C VAL A 154 -15.36 5.36 12.78
N SER A 155 -15.37 4.11 12.30
CA SER A 155 -14.83 2.96 13.03
C SER A 155 -13.32 2.79 12.94
N ASN A 156 -12.66 3.55 12.06
CA ASN A 156 -11.22 3.45 11.79
C ASN A 156 -10.43 4.70 12.16
N TRP A 157 -11.01 5.58 12.97
CA TRP A 157 -10.31 6.70 13.60
C TRP A 157 -9.75 6.25 14.95
N GLU A 158 -8.67 6.88 15.41
CA GLU A 158 -8.14 6.66 16.76
C GLU A 158 -9.16 6.99 17.84
N THR A 159 -8.86 6.60 19.05
CA THR A 159 -9.73 6.83 20.20
C THR A 159 -8.88 7.39 21.34
N GLU A 160 -9.05 8.68 21.63
CA GLU A 160 -8.36 9.34 22.74
C GLU A 160 -8.81 8.77 24.11
N LEU A 161 -7.99 8.63 25.16
CA LEU A 161 -6.57 8.99 25.25
C LEU A 161 -5.71 7.73 24.98
N ASN A 162 -5.03 7.64 23.83
CA ASN A 162 -4.17 6.51 23.46
C ASN A 162 -2.68 6.85 23.59
N ASP A 163 -2.34 7.77 24.49
CA ASP A 163 -0.99 8.30 24.73
C ASP A 163 0.04 7.31 25.27
N GLU A 164 -0.41 6.11 25.69
CA GLU A 164 0.45 5.07 26.22
C GLU A 164 0.16 3.71 25.57
N TYR A 165 1.16 2.82 25.58
CA TYR A 165 0.99 1.46 25.06
C TYR A 165 -0.11 0.65 25.78
N THR A 166 -0.45 1.01 27.03
CA THR A 166 -1.53 0.39 27.84
C THR A 166 -2.92 0.74 27.34
N SER A 167 -3.09 1.95 26.81
CA SER A 167 -4.33 2.46 26.23
C SER A 167 -4.35 2.38 24.68
N ALA A 168 -3.33 1.76 24.07
CA ALA A 168 -3.13 1.70 22.63
C ALA A 168 -4.34 1.13 21.86
N ASP A 169 -4.75 1.85 20.83
CA ASP A 169 -5.82 1.45 19.91
C ASP A 169 -5.52 0.14 19.15
N PRO A 170 -6.51 -0.75 18.96
CA PRO A 170 -6.29 -1.97 18.18
C PRO A 170 -6.09 -1.64 16.70
N LEU A 171 -5.00 -2.18 16.11
CA LEU A 171 -4.65 -2.03 14.71
C LEU A 171 -4.66 -3.40 14.01
N SER A 172 -5.72 -3.69 13.27
CA SER A 172 -5.82 -4.92 12.50
C SER A 172 -4.88 -4.90 11.28
N MET A 173 -4.23 -6.03 11.02
CA MET A 173 -3.30 -6.17 9.88
C MET A 173 -3.99 -5.85 8.54
N GLY A 174 -3.44 -4.89 7.82
CA GLY A 174 -3.95 -4.41 6.54
C GLY A 174 -5.16 -3.47 6.62
N ALA A 175 -5.56 -3.07 7.83
CA ALA A 175 -6.50 -1.97 8.05
C ALA A 175 -5.72 -0.67 8.30
N THR A 176 -6.29 0.45 7.90
CA THR A 176 -5.75 1.79 8.19
C THR A 176 -6.49 2.37 9.39
N ARG A 177 -5.75 2.83 10.40
CA ARG A 177 -6.26 3.74 11.43
C ARG A 177 -5.86 5.15 11.05
N TYR A 178 -6.76 6.09 11.22
CA TYR A 178 -6.50 7.52 11.06
C TYR A 178 -6.39 8.17 12.43
N GLY A 179 -5.57 9.19 12.51
CA GLY A 179 -5.34 9.95 13.72
C GLY A 179 -4.87 11.36 13.47
N VAL A 180 -4.69 12.10 14.56
CA VAL A 180 -4.14 13.45 14.58
C VAL A 180 -3.44 13.69 15.92
N ASN A 181 -2.16 14.00 15.91
CA ASN A 181 -1.50 14.52 17.11
C ASN A 181 -1.91 16.00 17.27
N THR A 182 -2.56 16.37 18.36
CA THR A 182 -3.00 17.75 18.62
C THR A 182 -1.85 18.65 19.04
N THR A 183 -0.91 18.10 19.81
CA THR A 183 0.28 18.78 20.30
C THR A 183 1.54 17.92 20.12
N GLY A 184 2.72 18.47 20.41
CA GLY A 184 3.98 17.70 20.40
C GLY A 184 4.13 16.73 21.59
N TYR A 185 3.17 16.66 22.49
CA TYR A 185 3.11 15.75 23.65
C TYR A 185 2.00 14.71 23.51
N ASP A 186 1.24 14.76 22.44
CA ASP A 186 0.20 13.83 22.08
C ASP A 186 0.80 12.67 21.30
N ASP A 187 0.85 11.51 21.92
CA ASP A 187 1.50 10.30 21.44
C ASP A 187 0.44 9.23 21.10
N ASP A 188 0.20 8.97 19.83
CA ASP A 188 -0.79 7.97 19.42
C ASP A 188 -0.19 6.57 19.37
N TRP A 189 -0.71 5.67 20.18
CA TRP A 189 -0.27 4.28 20.24
C TRP A 189 -1.30 3.33 19.60
N TYR A 190 -0.78 2.43 18.74
CA TYR A 190 -1.55 1.42 18.02
C TYR A 190 -1.01 0.04 18.27
N LYS A 191 -1.85 -0.91 18.66
CA LYS A 191 -1.48 -2.29 19.04
C LYS A 191 -1.81 -3.28 17.95
N PHE A 192 -0.85 -4.15 17.57
CA PHE A 192 -1.09 -5.28 16.68
C PHE A 192 -0.39 -6.55 17.19
N THR A 193 -0.87 -7.73 16.76
CA THR A 193 -0.34 -9.02 17.18
C THR A 193 0.09 -9.87 16.00
N LEU A 194 1.25 -10.51 16.13
CA LEU A 194 1.77 -11.48 15.17
C LEU A 194 1.70 -12.87 15.79
N ASN A 195 0.84 -13.75 15.26
CA ASN A 195 0.69 -15.13 15.73
C ASN A 195 1.87 -16.05 15.33
N SER A 196 2.73 -15.61 14.42
CA SER A 196 3.93 -16.32 13.98
C SER A 196 4.96 -15.32 13.44
N SER A 197 6.24 -15.71 13.41
CA SER A 197 7.31 -14.87 12.83
C SER A 197 6.93 -14.39 11.44
N SER A 198 7.03 -13.10 11.18
CA SER A 198 6.52 -12.45 9.98
C SER A 198 7.39 -11.27 9.58
N SER A 199 7.52 -11.04 8.27
CA SER A 199 7.95 -9.74 7.76
C SER A 199 6.73 -8.84 7.64
N ILE A 200 6.87 -7.61 8.08
CA ILE A 200 5.83 -6.57 7.99
C ILE A 200 6.37 -5.32 7.32
N SER A 201 5.47 -4.44 6.92
CA SER A 201 5.76 -3.05 6.59
C SER A 201 4.72 -2.16 7.26
N VAL A 202 5.16 -1.00 7.73
CA VAL A 202 4.27 0.06 8.20
C VAL A 202 4.17 1.09 7.10
N THR A 203 2.97 1.40 6.67
CA THR A 203 2.68 2.47 5.72
C THR A 203 2.05 3.63 6.48
N PHE A 204 2.62 4.80 6.34
CA PHE A 204 2.14 6.06 6.88
C PHE A 204 1.66 6.95 5.73
N THR A 205 0.48 7.54 5.88
CA THR A 205 -0.15 8.37 4.84
C THR A 205 -0.59 9.70 5.42
N HIS A 206 -0.33 10.78 4.71
CA HIS A 206 -0.76 12.13 5.08
C HIS A 206 -0.85 13.03 3.84
N ASN A 207 -1.49 14.17 3.99
CA ASN A 207 -1.51 15.19 2.93
C ASN A 207 -0.19 15.96 2.91
N LYS A 208 0.51 15.90 1.79
CA LYS A 208 1.78 16.61 1.56
C LYS A 208 1.59 18.13 1.64
N SER A 209 2.54 18.82 2.27
CA SER A 209 2.59 20.29 2.37
C SER A 209 4.05 20.77 2.42
N SER A 210 4.30 22.00 2.10
CA SER A 210 5.62 22.65 2.24
C SER A 210 5.90 23.15 3.66
N ALA A 211 4.99 22.95 4.61
CA ALA A 211 5.16 23.38 6.00
C ALA A 211 6.27 22.58 6.71
N ASN A 212 6.93 23.22 7.68
CA ASN A 212 8.03 22.60 8.43
C ASN A 212 7.49 21.78 9.62
N GLY A 213 7.46 20.47 9.47
CA GLY A 213 7.06 19.54 10.51
C GLY A 213 7.30 18.10 10.10
N TYR A 214 7.24 17.19 11.06
CA TYR A 214 7.42 15.76 10.82
C TYR A 214 6.71 14.92 11.89
N TRP A 215 6.46 13.67 11.57
CA TRP A 215 6.06 12.65 12.53
C TRP A 215 7.24 11.73 12.83
N TYR A 216 7.47 11.47 14.11
CA TYR A 216 8.39 10.45 14.59
C TYR A 216 7.62 9.17 14.85
N ILE A 217 7.84 8.16 14.01
CA ILE A 217 7.06 6.94 14.01
C ILE A 217 7.92 5.78 14.48
N CYS A 218 7.53 5.12 15.57
CA CYS A 218 8.28 4.02 16.16
C CYS A 218 7.50 2.71 16.12
N VAL A 219 8.20 1.61 15.93
CA VAL A 219 7.68 0.26 16.17
C VAL A 219 8.32 -0.30 17.42
N PHE A 220 7.50 -0.76 18.35
CA PHE A 220 7.93 -1.39 19.59
C PHE A 220 7.47 -2.84 19.64
N LYS A 221 8.25 -3.67 20.34
CA LYS A 221 7.87 -5.01 20.74
C LYS A 221 7.59 -5.02 22.23
N TYR A 222 6.45 -5.59 22.63
CA TYR A 222 6.17 -5.84 24.05
C TYR A 222 7.09 -6.94 24.56
N ALA A 223 7.89 -6.63 25.58
CA ALA A 223 8.84 -7.56 26.18
C ALA A 223 8.25 -8.41 27.31
N GLY A 224 7.01 -8.09 27.75
CA GLY A 224 6.42 -8.59 29.01
C GLY A 224 6.77 -7.66 30.16
N SER A 225 6.22 -7.90 31.34
CA SER A 225 6.50 -7.13 32.57
C SER A 225 6.36 -5.59 32.47
N GLY A 226 5.55 -5.09 31.54
CA GLY A 226 5.31 -3.64 31.39
C GLY A 226 6.36 -2.90 30.56
N GLU A 227 7.27 -3.59 29.88
CA GLU A 227 8.29 -2.98 29.04
C GLU A 227 8.06 -3.14 27.55
N CYS A 228 8.38 -2.08 26.79
CA CYS A 228 8.37 -2.06 25.33
C CYS A 228 9.79 -1.79 24.80
N THR A 229 10.30 -2.67 23.95
CA THR A 229 11.61 -2.51 23.31
C THR A 229 11.41 -1.93 21.90
N LYS A 230 12.07 -0.81 21.61
CA LYS A 230 12.03 -0.18 20.27
C LYS A 230 12.71 -1.10 19.24
N VAL A 231 11.98 -1.40 18.18
CA VAL A 231 12.43 -2.25 17.06
C VAL A 231 13.02 -1.40 15.94
N THR A 232 12.32 -0.33 15.56
CA THR A 232 12.72 0.61 14.50
C THR A 232 11.99 1.93 14.66
N TYR A 233 12.45 2.94 13.95
CA TYR A 233 11.77 4.24 13.84
C TYR A 233 12.05 4.88 12.51
N GLU A 234 11.24 5.87 12.15
CA GLU A 234 11.42 6.74 10.97
C GLU A 234 10.87 8.13 11.26
N ASP A 235 11.51 9.14 10.69
CA ASP A 235 11.04 10.51 10.64
C ASP A 235 10.36 10.74 9.28
N VAL A 236 9.07 11.03 9.29
CA VAL A 236 8.29 11.28 8.06
C VAL A 236 7.92 12.74 8.01
N TYR A 237 8.54 13.49 7.11
CA TYR A 237 8.32 14.93 6.98
C TYR A 237 7.01 15.24 6.27
N VAL A 238 6.36 16.32 6.68
CA VAL A 238 5.13 16.84 6.05
C VAL A 238 5.32 17.08 4.55
N SER A 239 6.56 17.36 4.12
CA SER A 239 6.95 17.53 2.72
C SER A 239 7.08 16.24 1.92
N ASP A 240 7.15 15.06 2.55
CA ASP A 240 7.47 13.80 1.87
C ASP A 240 6.25 13.11 1.25
N GLY A 241 5.09 13.22 1.89
CA GLY A 241 3.88 12.48 1.53
C GLY A 241 3.90 11.04 2.07
N ASN A 242 3.19 10.13 1.41
CA ASN A 242 3.06 8.75 1.88
C ASN A 242 4.42 8.04 1.98
N TYR A 243 4.67 7.40 3.10
CA TYR A 243 5.91 6.68 3.38
C TYR A 243 5.64 5.22 3.75
N THR A 244 6.57 4.32 3.41
CA THR A 244 6.48 2.91 3.81
C THR A 244 7.82 2.48 4.39
N PHE A 245 7.82 2.02 5.63
CA PHE A 245 9.01 1.54 6.32
C PHE A 245 9.59 0.30 5.63
N PRO A 246 10.91 0.12 5.67
CA PRO A 246 11.55 -1.12 5.25
C PRO A 246 10.92 -2.33 5.94
N THR A 247 10.85 -3.44 5.22
CA THR A 247 10.34 -4.70 5.76
C THR A 247 11.14 -5.15 6.97
N GLN A 248 10.44 -5.44 8.08
CA GLN A 248 11.02 -5.95 9.31
C GLN A 248 10.67 -7.43 9.48
N GLY A 249 11.67 -8.24 9.87
CA GLY A 249 11.48 -9.65 10.25
C GLY A 249 11.22 -9.73 11.76
N LEU A 250 9.96 -9.84 12.16
CA LEU A 250 9.55 -9.86 13.57
C LEU A 250 9.19 -11.28 14.02
N SER A 251 9.49 -11.63 15.27
CA SER A 251 9.02 -12.89 15.90
C SER A 251 7.51 -12.82 16.20
N ALA A 252 6.90 -13.94 16.60
CA ALA A 252 5.55 -13.92 17.16
C ALA A 252 5.52 -13.04 18.43
N GLY A 253 4.41 -12.34 18.67
CA GLY A 253 4.24 -11.49 19.85
C GLY A 253 3.35 -10.27 19.60
N THR A 254 3.22 -9.46 20.64
CA THR A 254 2.51 -8.16 20.62
C THR A 254 3.48 -7.04 20.28
N TYR A 255 3.02 -6.13 19.46
CA TYR A 255 3.76 -4.99 18.95
C TYR A 255 2.90 -3.74 18.99
N PHE A 256 3.58 -2.58 18.99
CA PHE A 256 2.96 -1.28 18.94
C PHE A 256 3.58 -0.42 17.84
N VAL A 257 2.78 0.43 17.24
CA VAL A 257 3.23 1.59 16.47
C VAL A 257 2.92 2.81 17.31
N ARG A 258 3.90 3.69 17.57
CA ARG A 258 3.71 5.00 18.16
C ARG A 258 3.94 6.06 17.10
N VAL A 259 3.07 7.05 17.06
CA VAL A 259 3.14 8.23 16.19
C VAL A 259 3.20 9.47 17.06
N CYS A 260 4.20 10.31 16.88
CA CYS A 260 4.36 11.60 17.57
C CYS A 260 4.49 12.70 16.52
N GLY A 261 3.66 13.72 16.57
CA GLY A 261 3.72 14.87 15.68
C GLY A 261 4.59 16.00 16.25
N TYR A 262 5.36 16.68 15.38
CA TYR A 262 6.19 17.82 15.74
C TYR A 262 5.96 18.99 14.80
N ASN A 263 5.89 20.20 15.38
CA ASN A 263 5.67 21.45 14.64
C ASN A 263 4.38 21.38 13.80
N SER A 264 4.45 21.71 12.51
CA SER A 264 3.28 21.71 11.63
C SER A 264 2.70 20.32 11.29
N ALA A 265 3.26 19.23 11.84
CA ALA A 265 2.63 17.92 11.79
C ALA A 265 1.47 17.81 12.78
N CYS A 266 1.54 18.55 13.92
CA CYS A 266 0.42 18.66 14.85
C CYS A 266 -0.81 19.28 14.15
N GLY A 267 -2.00 18.84 14.52
CA GLY A 267 -3.27 19.24 13.92
C GLY A 267 -3.52 18.64 12.53
N ARG A 268 -2.59 17.84 11.97
CA ARG A 268 -2.76 17.20 10.65
C ARG A 268 -3.18 15.76 10.75
N GLN A 269 -4.21 15.42 10.00
CA GLN A 269 -4.62 14.02 9.84
C GLN A 269 -3.53 13.18 9.19
N TYR A 270 -3.30 12.02 9.77
CA TYR A 270 -2.48 10.95 9.18
C TYR A 270 -3.25 9.63 9.13
N GLY A 271 -2.66 8.62 8.51
CA GLY A 271 -3.16 7.24 8.54
C GLY A 271 -2.00 6.27 8.70
N VAL A 272 -2.15 5.30 9.59
CA VAL A 272 -1.18 4.24 9.82
C VAL A 272 -1.75 2.87 9.46
N THR A 273 -0.98 2.07 8.73
CA THR A 273 -1.36 0.72 8.29
C THR A 273 -0.21 -0.24 8.48
N VAL A 274 -0.41 -1.33 9.22
CA VAL A 274 0.56 -2.42 9.31
C VAL A 274 0.16 -3.55 8.38
N ASN A 275 1.04 -3.92 7.45
CA ASN A 275 0.80 -4.96 6.47
C ASN A 275 1.78 -6.13 6.66
N TYR A 276 1.33 -7.35 6.37
CA TYR A 276 2.27 -8.44 6.10
C TYR A 276 3.07 -8.11 4.84
N SER A 277 4.38 -8.18 4.93
CA SER A 277 5.27 -7.98 3.81
C SER A 277 5.82 -9.33 3.34
N VAL A 278 5.92 -9.47 2.03
CA VAL A 278 6.50 -10.65 1.39
C VAL A 278 7.60 -10.19 0.45
N GLY A 279 8.78 -10.75 0.60
CA GLY A 279 9.90 -10.44 -0.26
C GLY A 279 9.60 -10.78 -1.73
N LYS A 280 10.15 -10.00 -2.63
CA LYS A 280 10.11 -10.24 -4.06
C LYS A 280 10.84 -11.55 -4.42
N PRO A 281 10.29 -12.42 -5.30
CA PRO A 281 10.98 -13.62 -5.74
C PRO A 281 12.35 -13.31 -6.35
N GLY A 282 13.41 -13.91 -5.78
CA GLY A 282 14.77 -13.69 -6.25
C GLY A 282 15.13 -14.57 -7.45
N LYS A 283 16.17 -14.18 -8.21
CA LYS A 283 16.76 -14.99 -9.31
C LYS A 283 15.72 -15.60 -10.26
N PHE A 284 14.76 -14.78 -10.73
CA PHE A 284 13.75 -15.22 -11.70
C PHE A 284 14.45 -15.55 -13.04
N ARG A 285 14.41 -16.83 -13.45
CA ARG A 285 15.21 -17.37 -14.57
C ARG A 285 14.49 -18.48 -15.32
N VAL A 286 15.02 -18.82 -16.49
CA VAL A 286 14.67 -20.05 -17.21
C VAL A 286 15.59 -21.16 -16.76
N SER A 287 15.06 -22.22 -16.16
CA SER A 287 15.80 -23.41 -15.74
C SER A 287 15.90 -24.47 -16.85
N SER A 288 14.94 -24.51 -17.78
CA SER A 288 14.98 -25.41 -18.96
C SER A 288 14.22 -24.80 -20.13
N ARG A 289 14.70 -25.05 -21.36
CA ARG A 289 14.13 -24.55 -22.61
C ARG A 289 13.82 -25.70 -23.55
N GLY A 290 12.58 -25.80 -24.00
CA GLY A 290 12.16 -26.58 -25.15
C GLY A 290 11.90 -25.70 -26.39
N SER A 291 11.51 -26.32 -27.50
CA SER A 291 10.99 -25.60 -28.67
C SER A 291 9.55 -25.12 -28.48
N ASN A 292 8.80 -25.76 -27.61
CA ASN A 292 7.39 -25.43 -27.30
C ASN A 292 7.12 -25.22 -25.81
N SER A 293 8.16 -25.10 -24.99
CA SER A 293 8.03 -24.94 -23.55
C SER A 293 9.17 -24.18 -22.92
N LEU A 294 8.89 -23.53 -21.77
CA LEU A 294 9.84 -22.85 -20.90
C LEU A 294 9.56 -23.27 -19.47
N LYS A 295 10.57 -23.82 -18.77
CA LYS A 295 10.51 -24.02 -17.33
C LYS A 295 11.10 -22.78 -16.64
N LEU A 296 10.22 -22.02 -15.98
CA LEU A 296 10.55 -20.84 -15.20
C LEU A 296 10.89 -21.26 -13.77
N ALA A 297 11.82 -20.60 -13.13
CA ALA A 297 12.20 -20.87 -11.73
C ALA A 297 12.64 -19.58 -11.03
N TRP A 298 12.48 -19.54 -9.73
CA TRP A 298 12.85 -18.41 -8.86
C TRP A 298 13.24 -18.89 -7.48
N ASN A 299 13.86 -18.02 -6.69
CA ASN A 299 14.16 -18.30 -5.29
C ASN A 299 12.98 -17.88 -4.40
N LYS A 300 12.69 -18.69 -3.39
CA LYS A 300 11.66 -18.45 -2.39
C LYS A 300 12.10 -17.30 -1.47
N PRO A 301 11.37 -16.17 -1.37
CA PRO A 301 11.57 -15.21 -0.31
C PRO A 301 10.97 -15.72 1.01
N ALA A 302 11.45 -15.16 2.13
CA ALA A 302 10.94 -15.49 3.46
C ALA A 302 9.43 -15.22 3.54
N GLY A 303 8.68 -16.06 4.25
CA GLY A 303 7.25 -15.93 4.49
C GLY A 303 6.33 -16.24 3.30
N ALA A 304 6.86 -16.53 2.11
CA ALA A 304 6.02 -16.84 0.95
C ALA A 304 5.30 -18.19 1.09
N THR A 305 3.98 -18.19 0.90
CA THR A 305 3.12 -19.39 0.87
C THR A 305 2.76 -19.81 -0.55
N GLY A 306 2.92 -18.93 -1.54
CA GLY A 306 2.67 -19.20 -2.94
C GLY A 306 3.09 -18.07 -3.87
N TYR A 307 2.81 -18.26 -5.17
CA TYR A 307 3.25 -17.35 -6.23
C TYR A 307 2.18 -17.16 -7.28
N GLN A 308 2.06 -15.95 -7.78
CA GLN A 308 1.29 -15.61 -8.97
C GLN A 308 2.22 -15.34 -10.14
N LEU A 309 1.96 -16.00 -11.27
CA LEU A 309 2.65 -15.77 -12.53
C LEU A 309 1.71 -15.13 -13.53
N GLN A 310 2.27 -14.22 -14.31
CA GLN A 310 1.58 -13.60 -15.42
C GLN A 310 2.48 -13.56 -16.66
N ARG A 311 1.86 -13.54 -17.84
CA ARG A 311 2.51 -13.37 -19.14
C ARG A 311 2.01 -12.09 -19.81
N LYS A 312 2.93 -11.33 -20.41
CA LYS A 312 2.58 -10.16 -21.22
C LYS A 312 1.86 -10.60 -22.50
N SER A 313 0.73 -9.96 -22.79
CA SER A 313 -0.10 -10.16 -23.99
C SER A 313 -0.53 -8.79 -24.48
N GLY A 314 0.01 -8.33 -25.61
CA GLY A 314 -0.11 -6.94 -26.04
C GLY A 314 0.53 -6.00 -24.99
N ASN A 315 -0.21 -4.97 -24.58
CA ASN A 315 0.25 -3.99 -23.58
C ASN A 315 -0.06 -4.41 -22.13
N SER A 316 -0.79 -5.51 -21.91
CA SER A 316 -1.22 -5.94 -20.57
C SER A 316 -0.59 -7.28 -20.15
N TYR A 317 -0.64 -7.57 -18.84
CA TYR A 317 -0.26 -8.87 -18.28
C TYR A 317 -1.51 -9.69 -17.99
N LYS A 318 -1.57 -10.91 -18.54
CA LYS A 318 -2.64 -11.87 -18.29
C LYS A 318 -2.21 -12.92 -17.29
N ALA A 319 -3.12 -13.37 -16.43
CA ALA A 319 -2.87 -14.46 -15.47
C ALA A 319 -2.41 -15.72 -16.22
N LEU A 320 -1.38 -16.39 -15.69
CA LEU A 320 -0.82 -17.61 -16.27
C LEU A 320 -0.98 -18.79 -15.31
N ALA A 321 -0.62 -18.61 -14.04
CA ALA A 321 -0.72 -19.64 -13.02
C ALA A 321 -0.61 -19.07 -11.63
N THR A 322 -1.20 -19.79 -10.65
CA THR A 322 -0.93 -19.64 -9.22
C THR A 322 -0.35 -20.96 -8.71
N VAL A 323 0.82 -20.93 -8.08
CA VAL A 323 1.54 -22.13 -7.65
C VAL A 323 2.12 -21.99 -6.25
N LYS A 324 2.29 -23.10 -5.53
CA LYS A 324 2.98 -23.14 -4.21
C LYS A 324 4.49 -23.36 -4.35
N GLY A 325 4.92 -24.03 -5.40
CA GLY A 325 6.34 -24.31 -5.66
C GLY A 325 7.10 -23.16 -6.33
N THR A 326 8.41 -23.25 -6.40
CA THR A 326 9.32 -22.22 -6.94
C THR A 326 9.64 -22.40 -8.43
N SER A 327 8.81 -23.14 -9.15
CA SER A 327 8.94 -23.31 -10.60
C SER A 327 7.59 -23.54 -11.28
N TYR A 328 7.54 -23.22 -12.59
CA TYR A 328 6.39 -23.46 -13.43
C TYR A 328 6.82 -23.76 -14.85
N THR A 329 6.18 -24.73 -15.52
CA THR A 329 6.44 -25.05 -16.92
C THR A 329 5.31 -24.54 -17.81
N HIS A 330 5.60 -23.52 -18.60
CA HIS A 330 4.68 -22.99 -19.61
C HIS A 330 4.86 -23.80 -20.90
N LYS A 331 3.80 -24.48 -21.34
CA LYS A 331 3.74 -25.35 -22.53
C LYS A 331 3.03 -24.65 -23.68
N SER A 332 2.97 -25.32 -24.85
CA SER A 332 2.25 -24.87 -26.05
C SER A 332 2.74 -23.51 -26.58
N LEU A 333 4.03 -23.26 -26.48
CA LEU A 333 4.68 -22.07 -26.98
C LEU A 333 5.16 -22.23 -28.42
N SER A 334 5.22 -21.14 -29.19
CA SER A 334 5.82 -21.11 -30.52
C SER A 334 7.35 -21.22 -30.43
N ALA A 335 7.93 -21.97 -31.35
CA ALA A 335 9.37 -22.17 -31.39
C ALA A 335 10.15 -20.89 -31.78
N GLY A 336 11.27 -20.63 -31.07
CA GLY A 336 12.13 -19.46 -31.28
C GLY A 336 11.49 -18.11 -30.91
N ALA A 337 10.30 -18.12 -30.29
CA ALA A 337 9.57 -16.93 -29.90
C ALA A 337 9.99 -16.43 -28.53
N GLY A 338 9.86 -15.10 -28.33
CA GLY A 338 10.10 -14.43 -27.05
C GLY A 338 8.81 -14.26 -26.26
N TYR A 339 8.90 -14.40 -24.94
CA TYR A 339 7.78 -14.24 -24.01
C TYR A 339 8.25 -13.48 -22.77
N THR A 340 7.50 -12.47 -22.38
CA THR A 340 7.76 -11.68 -21.17
C THR A 340 6.85 -12.16 -20.06
N TYR A 341 7.45 -12.44 -18.91
CA TYR A 341 6.77 -12.93 -17.71
C TYR A 341 7.01 -12.01 -16.54
N ARG A 342 6.11 -12.07 -15.57
CA ARG A 342 6.34 -11.57 -14.22
C ARG A 342 5.83 -12.57 -13.19
N VAL A 343 6.49 -12.60 -12.03
CA VAL A 343 6.13 -13.43 -10.88
C VAL A 343 6.16 -12.58 -9.63
N ARG A 344 5.18 -12.76 -8.73
CA ARG A 344 5.20 -12.22 -7.37
C ARG A 344 4.91 -13.33 -6.37
N ALA A 345 5.46 -13.19 -5.17
CA ALA A 345 5.11 -14.05 -4.06
C ALA A 345 3.85 -13.53 -3.36
N TYR A 346 3.16 -14.40 -2.63
CA TYR A 346 2.14 -14.00 -1.67
C TYR A 346 2.26 -14.82 -0.39
N ARG A 347 1.76 -14.24 0.71
CA ARG A 347 1.53 -14.89 1.99
C ARG A 347 0.03 -14.86 2.28
N THR A 348 -0.53 -16.00 2.65
CA THR A 348 -1.93 -16.10 3.09
C THR A 348 -1.97 -16.12 4.60
N VAL A 349 -2.73 -15.19 5.19
CA VAL A 349 -3.00 -15.11 6.63
C VAL A 349 -4.48 -14.81 6.81
N GLY A 350 -5.19 -15.59 7.63
CA GLY A 350 -6.63 -15.41 7.86
C GLY A 350 -7.46 -15.45 6.56
N GLY A 351 -7.06 -16.25 5.57
CA GLY A 351 -7.73 -16.31 4.25
C GLY A 351 -7.41 -15.16 3.30
N LYS A 352 -6.74 -14.09 3.74
CA LYS A 352 -6.34 -12.93 2.94
C LYS A 352 -4.92 -13.09 2.40
N ASN A 353 -4.69 -12.72 1.12
CA ASN A 353 -3.38 -12.77 0.49
C ASN A 353 -2.70 -11.40 0.49
N TYR A 354 -1.47 -11.35 1.00
CA TYR A 354 -0.56 -10.20 0.97
C TYR A 354 0.51 -10.45 -0.09
N TYR A 355 0.73 -9.51 -1.00
CA TYR A 355 1.54 -9.71 -2.19
C TYR A 355 2.85 -8.93 -2.15
N SER A 356 3.90 -9.54 -2.70
CA SER A 356 5.17 -8.85 -2.98
C SER A 356 5.10 -8.00 -4.26
N GLY A 357 6.12 -7.19 -4.48
CA GLY A 357 6.40 -6.62 -5.79
C GLY A 357 6.68 -7.69 -6.85
N TRP A 358 6.57 -7.32 -8.14
CA TRP A 358 6.80 -8.19 -9.28
C TRP A 358 8.28 -8.33 -9.64
N ALA A 359 8.73 -9.56 -9.93
CA ALA A 359 9.97 -9.86 -10.64
C ALA A 359 9.66 -10.09 -12.13
N TYR A 360 10.48 -9.55 -13.03
CA TYR A 360 10.25 -9.58 -14.49
C TYR A 360 11.34 -10.34 -15.21
N MET A 361 10.97 -10.98 -16.33
CA MET A 361 11.93 -11.66 -17.20
C MET A 361 11.36 -11.81 -18.61
N THR A 362 12.22 -11.63 -19.64
CA THR A 362 11.92 -12.05 -21.01
C THR A 362 12.73 -13.32 -21.34
N ALA A 363 12.05 -14.31 -21.88
CA ALA A 363 12.61 -15.61 -22.20
C ALA A 363 12.25 -16.04 -23.62
N TYR A 364 13.11 -16.82 -24.24
CA TYR A 364 12.92 -17.31 -25.61
C TYR A 364 12.92 -18.83 -25.60
N THR A 365 12.01 -19.45 -26.37
CA THR A 365 12.05 -20.90 -26.65
C THR A 365 13.19 -21.23 -27.62
N LYS A 366 13.58 -22.51 -27.68
CA LYS A 366 14.49 -22.98 -28.71
C LYS A 366 13.80 -22.91 -30.09
N PRO A 367 14.54 -22.61 -31.16
CA PRO A 367 14.02 -22.82 -32.52
C PRO A 367 13.62 -24.26 -32.77
N ALA A 368 12.70 -24.48 -33.70
CA ALA A 368 12.30 -25.82 -34.12
C ALA A 368 13.45 -26.56 -34.80
N THR A 369 13.38 -27.88 -34.74
CA THR A 369 14.36 -28.77 -35.40
C THR A 369 14.15 -28.76 -36.90
N PRO A 370 15.20 -28.44 -37.71
CA PRO A 370 15.12 -28.56 -39.16
C PRO A 370 15.11 -30.02 -39.60
N ASN A 371 14.49 -30.29 -40.75
CA ASN A 371 14.56 -31.59 -41.41
C ASN A 371 15.50 -31.46 -42.59
N LEU A 372 16.65 -32.19 -42.59
CA LEU A 372 17.62 -32.24 -43.68
C LEU A 372 17.06 -33.15 -44.77
N THR A 373 16.59 -32.56 -45.89
CA THR A 373 15.85 -33.24 -46.95
C THR A 373 16.74 -33.72 -48.06
N GLY A 374 17.85 -33.03 -48.36
CA GLY A 374 18.77 -33.38 -49.44
C GLY A 374 20.25 -33.22 -49.08
N LEU A 375 21.04 -34.10 -49.66
CA LEU A 375 22.51 -34.00 -49.60
C LEU A 375 23.06 -34.53 -50.93
N ARG A 376 23.70 -33.65 -51.71
CA ARG A 376 24.20 -33.99 -53.04
C ARG A 376 25.61 -33.49 -53.28
N ALA A 377 26.52 -34.39 -53.70
CA ALA A 377 27.81 -34.01 -54.20
C ALA A 377 27.72 -33.44 -55.63
N THR A 378 28.43 -32.38 -55.93
CA THR A 378 28.51 -31.78 -57.26
C THR A 378 29.48 -32.60 -58.14
N LYS A 379 29.26 -32.60 -59.46
CA LYS A 379 30.10 -33.37 -60.43
C LYS A 379 31.55 -32.83 -60.49
N SER A 380 31.76 -31.54 -60.14
CA SER A 380 33.10 -30.90 -60.15
C SER A 380 33.27 -29.99 -58.92
N GLY A 381 34.54 -29.73 -58.54
CA GLY A 381 34.91 -28.71 -57.58
C GLY A 381 34.77 -29.07 -56.10
N HIS A 382 34.82 -30.36 -55.77
CA HIS A 382 34.89 -30.81 -54.36
C HIS A 382 33.84 -30.19 -53.44
N LYS A 383 32.58 -30.04 -53.92
CA LYS A 383 31.49 -29.38 -53.22
C LYS A 383 30.35 -30.33 -52.88
N ILE A 384 29.69 -30.09 -51.74
CA ILE A 384 28.49 -30.84 -51.35
C ILE A 384 27.40 -29.82 -50.96
N LYS A 385 26.24 -29.92 -51.60
CA LYS A 385 25.04 -29.11 -51.31
C LYS A 385 24.15 -29.85 -50.32
N ALA A 386 23.86 -29.22 -49.19
CA ALA A 386 22.85 -29.64 -48.22
C ALA A 386 21.60 -28.80 -48.38
N THR A 387 20.43 -29.44 -48.30
CA THR A 387 19.13 -28.76 -48.32
C THR A 387 18.25 -29.23 -47.18
N TRP A 388 17.47 -28.34 -46.60
CA TRP A 388 16.58 -28.63 -45.46
C TRP A 388 15.26 -27.87 -45.58
N LYS A 389 14.24 -28.33 -44.84
CA LYS A 389 12.98 -27.60 -44.77
C LYS A 389 13.15 -26.38 -43.83
N LYS A 390 12.54 -25.26 -44.25
CA LYS A 390 12.41 -24.07 -43.38
C LYS A 390 11.71 -24.46 -42.07
N VAL A 391 12.31 -24.06 -40.93
CA VAL A 391 11.69 -24.31 -39.61
C VAL A 391 10.47 -23.43 -39.39
N GLY A 392 9.47 -23.98 -38.72
CA GLY A 392 8.34 -23.19 -38.18
C GLY A 392 8.76 -22.28 -37.03
N GLY A 393 7.92 -21.31 -36.70
CA GLY A 393 8.22 -20.32 -35.66
C GLY A 393 9.28 -19.31 -36.11
N SER A 394 10.20 -18.95 -35.22
CA SER A 394 11.22 -17.92 -35.46
C SER A 394 12.65 -18.46 -35.34
N ALA A 395 13.49 -18.17 -36.31
CA ALA A 395 14.92 -18.46 -36.29
C ALA A 395 15.71 -17.30 -36.91
N SER A 396 16.94 -17.07 -36.46
CA SER A 396 17.88 -16.10 -37.07
C SER A 396 18.72 -16.75 -38.19
N GLY A 397 18.77 -18.07 -38.21
CA GLY A 397 19.52 -18.83 -39.22
C GLY A 397 19.74 -20.28 -38.81
N TYR A 398 20.70 -20.91 -39.52
CA TYR A 398 21.03 -22.31 -39.33
C TYR A 398 22.53 -22.49 -39.11
N GLN A 399 22.90 -23.53 -38.36
CA GLN A 399 24.26 -23.98 -38.20
C GLN A 399 24.39 -25.37 -38.76
N ILE A 400 25.39 -25.60 -39.63
CA ILE A 400 25.65 -26.84 -40.33
C ILE A 400 26.96 -27.41 -39.84
N TYR A 401 26.97 -28.69 -39.52
CA TYR A 401 28.20 -29.45 -39.22
C TYR A 401 28.46 -30.50 -40.27
N TRP A 402 29.72 -30.58 -40.69
CA TRP A 402 30.26 -31.55 -41.61
C TRP A 402 31.29 -32.40 -40.90
N ALA A 403 31.19 -33.72 -40.96
CA ALA A 403 32.13 -34.65 -40.30
C ALA A 403 32.50 -35.82 -41.19
N LYS A 404 33.65 -36.45 -40.91
CA LYS A 404 34.11 -37.68 -41.56
C LYS A 404 33.52 -38.95 -40.91
N ASP A 405 32.80 -38.81 -39.79
CA ASP A 405 32.20 -39.93 -39.07
C ASP A 405 30.74 -39.61 -38.66
N LYS A 406 29.91 -40.66 -38.49
CA LYS A 406 28.50 -40.59 -38.17
C LYS A 406 28.22 -39.91 -36.80
N ASN A 407 29.17 -40.06 -35.88
CA ASN A 407 29.01 -39.56 -34.51
C ASN A 407 29.53 -38.11 -34.32
N PHE A 408 30.02 -37.49 -35.39
CA PHE A 408 30.57 -36.13 -35.40
C PHE A 408 31.76 -35.95 -34.42
N LYS A 409 32.56 -36.97 -34.21
CA LYS A 409 33.83 -36.89 -33.49
C LYS A 409 34.92 -36.22 -34.33
N LYS A 410 34.91 -36.42 -35.66
CA LYS A 410 35.84 -35.83 -36.63
C LYS A 410 35.14 -34.76 -37.49
N VAL A 411 34.75 -33.63 -36.85
CA VAL A 411 34.13 -32.50 -37.52
C VAL A 411 35.15 -31.76 -38.36
N VAL A 412 34.88 -31.60 -39.63
CA VAL A 412 35.76 -30.92 -40.61
C VAL A 412 35.36 -29.49 -40.90
N SER A 413 34.10 -29.13 -40.69
CA SER A 413 33.61 -27.75 -40.87
C SER A 413 32.37 -27.47 -40.05
N LYS A 414 32.25 -26.22 -39.55
CA LYS A 414 31.08 -25.65 -38.85
C LYS A 414 30.76 -24.33 -39.52
N THR A 415 29.56 -24.19 -40.04
CA THR A 415 29.17 -22.97 -40.74
C THR A 415 27.82 -22.44 -40.21
N ASN A 416 27.71 -21.13 -39.99
CA ASN A 416 26.46 -20.46 -39.72
C ASN A 416 25.90 -19.82 -40.99
N VAL A 417 24.67 -20.13 -41.30
CA VAL A 417 23.93 -19.56 -42.44
C VAL A 417 22.88 -18.60 -41.87
N SER A 418 23.06 -17.33 -42.09
CA SER A 418 22.14 -16.28 -41.62
C SER A 418 20.86 -16.25 -42.44
N GLY A 419 19.75 -16.05 -41.76
CA GLY A 419 18.41 -15.92 -42.37
C GLY A 419 17.60 -17.22 -42.33
N GLN A 420 16.42 -17.17 -41.77
CA GLN A 420 15.48 -18.31 -41.66
C GLN A 420 15.01 -18.84 -43.03
N LYS A 421 14.97 -17.98 -44.05
CA LYS A 421 14.56 -18.35 -45.42
C LYS A 421 15.67 -19.10 -46.18
N LYS A 422 16.91 -19.09 -45.73
CA LYS A 422 18.04 -19.81 -46.32
C LYS A 422 17.94 -21.30 -45.99
N THR A 423 17.49 -22.11 -46.92
CA THR A 423 17.22 -23.54 -46.76
C THR A 423 18.21 -24.45 -47.43
N SER A 424 19.36 -23.92 -47.91
CA SER A 424 20.45 -24.68 -48.47
C SER A 424 21.80 -24.02 -48.23
N TYR A 425 22.82 -24.83 -48.26
CA TYR A 425 24.23 -24.38 -48.23
C TYR A 425 25.13 -25.35 -48.99
N THR A 426 26.09 -24.81 -49.73
CA THR A 426 27.06 -25.57 -50.43
C THR A 426 28.45 -25.46 -49.77
N GLY A 427 28.85 -26.52 -49.09
CA GLY A 427 30.18 -26.63 -48.53
C GLY A 427 31.20 -26.89 -49.64
N LYS A 428 32.49 -26.53 -49.40
CA LYS A 428 33.62 -26.64 -50.34
C LYS A 428 34.76 -27.42 -49.72
N ASN A 429 35.76 -27.77 -50.53
CA ASN A 429 37.02 -28.40 -50.12
C ASN A 429 36.85 -29.80 -49.50
N PHE A 430 35.94 -30.60 -50.03
CA PHE A 430 35.80 -32.01 -49.67
C PHE A 430 36.71 -32.88 -50.49
N THR A 431 37.40 -33.86 -49.85
CA THR A 431 38.28 -34.80 -50.52
C THR A 431 37.47 -35.77 -51.36
N LYS A 432 37.79 -35.88 -52.68
CA LYS A 432 37.17 -36.80 -53.61
C LYS A 432 37.20 -38.22 -53.06
N GLY A 433 36.14 -38.96 -53.22
CA GLY A 433 36.04 -40.36 -52.79
C GLY A 433 35.77 -40.57 -51.32
N LYS A 434 35.89 -39.57 -50.46
CA LYS A 434 35.61 -39.67 -49.01
C LYS A 434 34.14 -39.45 -48.71
N ARG A 435 33.62 -40.12 -47.67
CA ARG A 435 32.27 -40.01 -47.18
C ARG A 435 32.18 -38.89 -46.12
N TYR A 436 31.17 -38.06 -46.23
CA TYR A 436 30.88 -36.98 -45.29
C TYR A 436 29.47 -37.07 -44.74
N TYR A 437 29.34 -36.80 -43.43
CA TYR A 437 28.09 -36.78 -42.67
C TYR A 437 27.72 -35.35 -42.37
N VAL A 438 26.43 -35.02 -42.45
CA VAL A 438 25.91 -33.67 -42.29
C VAL A 438 24.73 -33.67 -41.34
N LYS A 439 24.70 -32.68 -40.46
CA LYS A 439 23.54 -32.32 -39.64
C LYS A 439 23.39 -30.81 -39.59
N VAL A 440 22.16 -30.37 -39.41
CA VAL A 440 21.78 -28.94 -39.37
C VAL A 440 20.95 -28.67 -38.11
N ARG A 441 21.15 -27.53 -37.47
CA ARG A 441 20.27 -27.04 -36.44
C ARG A 441 19.93 -25.56 -36.70
N ALA A 442 18.72 -25.13 -36.28
CA ALA A 442 18.36 -23.70 -36.30
C ALA A 442 18.93 -22.99 -35.08
N TYR A 443 19.18 -21.71 -35.18
CA TYR A 443 19.52 -20.85 -34.06
C TYR A 443 18.67 -19.56 -34.05
N LYS A 444 18.45 -18.99 -32.85
CA LYS A 444 17.91 -17.67 -32.59
C LYS A 444 18.97 -16.83 -31.91
N THR A 445 19.27 -15.64 -32.44
CA THR A 445 20.18 -14.69 -31.80
C THR A 445 19.35 -13.76 -30.92
N VAL A 446 19.75 -13.61 -29.67
CA VAL A 446 19.16 -12.74 -28.66
C VAL A 446 20.29 -12.04 -27.92
N ASN A 447 20.33 -10.72 -27.97
CA ASN A 447 21.40 -9.92 -27.34
C ASN A 447 22.80 -10.45 -27.65
N GLY A 448 23.08 -10.71 -28.96
CA GLY A 448 24.36 -11.26 -29.44
C GLY A 448 24.58 -12.78 -29.24
N ASN A 449 23.86 -13.40 -28.32
CA ASN A 449 23.99 -14.81 -27.99
C ASN A 449 23.10 -15.72 -28.84
N LYS A 450 23.56 -16.91 -29.22
CA LYS A 450 22.79 -17.87 -30.01
C LYS A 450 22.13 -18.91 -29.10
N ILE A 451 20.81 -19.03 -29.20
CA ILE A 451 20.01 -20.13 -28.64
C ILE A 451 19.84 -21.15 -29.75
N TYR A 452 20.40 -22.35 -29.58
CA TYR A 452 20.35 -23.41 -30.58
C TYR A 452 19.17 -24.34 -30.35
N GLY A 453 18.51 -24.72 -31.45
CA GLY A 453 17.56 -25.83 -31.52
C GLY A 453 18.25 -27.19 -31.50
N ALA A 454 17.45 -28.25 -31.55
CA ALA A 454 17.97 -29.60 -31.70
C ALA A 454 18.55 -29.82 -33.12
N TRP A 455 19.46 -30.79 -33.23
CA TRP A 455 19.98 -31.20 -34.49
C TRP A 455 18.95 -31.97 -35.34
N SER A 456 19.03 -31.79 -36.67
CA SER A 456 18.27 -32.55 -37.65
C SER A 456 18.68 -34.06 -37.65
N ASN A 457 17.95 -34.84 -38.42
CA ASN A 457 18.42 -36.09 -38.93
C ASN A 457 19.81 -35.96 -39.59
N VAL A 458 20.62 -37.02 -39.55
CA VAL A 458 21.93 -37.08 -40.21
C VAL A 458 21.78 -37.70 -41.60
N ARG A 459 22.43 -37.10 -42.60
CA ARG A 459 22.58 -37.67 -43.93
C ARG A 459 24.08 -37.79 -44.29
N ASN A 460 24.40 -38.65 -45.22
CA ASN A 460 25.76 -38.78 -45.73
C ASN A 460 25.81 -38.88 -47.24
N VAL A 461 26.94 -38.54 -47.81
CA VAL A 461 27.22 -38.64 -49.24
C VAL A 461 28.73 -38.81 -49.47
N LYS A 462 29.11 -39.52 -50.54
CA LYS A 462 30.49 -39.61 -51.01
C LYS A 462 30.80 -38.42 -51.90
N ALA A 463 31.87 -37.65 -51.60
CA ALA A 463 32.29 -36.52 -52.43
C ALA A 463 32.77 -37.02 -53.78
N LYS A 464 32.42 -36.29 -54.84
CA LYS A 464 32.78 -36.60 -56.24
C LYS A 464 33.98 -35.78 -56.67
#